data_c916c68ab26e03840352763fa7341686
#
_entry.id   c916c68ab26e03840352763fa7341686
#
_cell.length_a   1.000
_cell.length_b   1.000
_cell.length_c   1.000
_cell.angle_alpha   90.00
_cell.angle_beta   90.00
_cell.angle_gamma   90.00
#
_symmetry.space_group_name_H-M   'P 1'
#
loop_
_entity.id
_entity.type
_entity.pdbx_description
1 polymer ?
#
loop_
_entity_poly.entity_id
_entity_poly.type
_entity_poly.pdbx_seq_one_letter_code
_entity_poly.pdbx_strand_id
1 'polypeptide(L)'
;MALTTDFAGIDPGTTTTEAKTDYSRYRIVPARHPGRAAGTIFAALVIAIVLYSTFTNPRWGWGVFAEWFFAEPVLVGLGRTLLLTALAAVSGSILGTALALARVSKSPLLASLSWGYIWLLRSIPMIVLLLVLNNLGYLYETISIGVPFTDKVLFDYPTTQLLTPFAAAFLGLTLNQSAFFAEIVRGGILSVDQGQLEAAASLGLSRRRQAFRIVLPQAMRSILPTGFNEIIGLAKSTSVVYVLALPELFYTVQVIYRRNLEVIPLLMVATVWYLVIMTVLSIAQHYIERYFSKGAVRNPTPLPFRAFFRRFHRPLPATADGRSDTGALAAFRSVTDLRAKGGAVRIHGISKSFGALKVLDDIELNLPAGSVTAIIGPSGSGKSTLLRAINHLERVDSGFISVDGELVGYTQRGEVLYELKEKDILKRRTDIGMVFQNFNLFPHLTVLENIIEAPIQVRGLDRDEAIVFARELLARVGLSDKIDAYPRQLSGGQQQRVAIARALALRPKVLLFDEPTSALDPELVGEVLDVIKELARTGTTLVIVTHEIGFAREVADSIVFMEGGHVIEAGSPTQILNDARHPRTRAFLAKVL
;
A
#
# COMPACT_ATOMS: atom_id res chain seq x y z
N MET A 1 35.55 30.91 19.16
CA MET A 1 35.50 32.09 20.03
C MET A 1 34.24 31.90 20.90
N ALA A 2 34.45 31.35 22.09
CA ALA A 2 33.39 30.95 23.02
C ALA A 2 33.02 32.17 23.86
N LEU A 3 31.71 32.46 23.92
CA LEU A 3 31.14 33.41 24.87
C LEU A 3 30.53 32.62 26.03
N THR A 4 31.26 32.54 27.11
CA THR A 4 30.77 32.19 28.43
C THR A 4 30.05 33.38 29.00
N THR A 5 28.73 33.24 29.29
CA THR A 5 27.98 34.19 30.13
C THR A 5 27.77 33.58 31.51
N ASP A 6 28.39 34.26 32.49
CA ASP A 6 28.23 34.02 33.93
C ASP A 6 26.76 34.16 34.34
N PHE A 7 26.24 33.14 35.04
CA PHE A 7 25.04 33.25 35.86
C PHE A 7 25.49 33.58 37.31
N ALA A 8 25.41 34.83 37.67
CA ALA A 8 25.52 35.27 39.06
C ALA A 8 24.11 35.63 39.62
N GLY A 9 23.78 34.93 40.71
CA GLY A 9 22.96 35.40 41.82
C GLY A 9 21.52 35.83 41.51
N ILE A 10 20.54 34.93 41.63
CA ILE A 10 19.12 35.29 41.87
C ILE A 10 18.79 34.96 43.32
N ASP A 11 18.53 36.00 44.07
CA ASP A 11 18.08 36.02 45.47
C ASP A 11 16.66 35.39 45.55
N PRO A 12 16.37 34.40 46.43
CA PRO A 12 15.04 33.79 46.52
C PRO A 12 14.17 34.56 47.52
N GLY A 13 13.61 35.70 47.11
CA GLY A 13 12.85 36.49 48.07
C GLY A 13 11.94 37.62 47.53
N THR A 14 11.30 37.45 46.37
CA THR A 14 10.13 38.28 46.03
C THR A 14 9.22 37.52 45.07
N THR A 15 8.19 36.89 45.59
CA THR A 15 7.04 36.39 44.82
C THR A 15 6.24 37.60 44.28
N THR A 16 6.66 38.19 43.18
CA THR A 16 5.79 38.99 42.36
C THR A 16 4.86 38.06 41.60
N THR A 17 3.61 38.01 42.01
CA THR A 17 2.51 37.36 41.25
C THR A 17 2.42 38.03 39.90
N GLU A 18 3.12 37.49 38.90
CA GLU A 18 2.90 37.86 37.49
C GLU A 18 1.42 37.57 37.20
N ALA A 19 0.63 38.62 37.04
CA ALA A 19 -0.74 38.50 36.54
C ALA A 19 -0.71 37.80 35.20
N LYS A 20 -1.19 36.53 35.15
CA LYS A 20 -1.38 35.81 33.90
C LYS A 20 -2.19 36.67 32.95
N THR A 21 -1.53 37.26 31.96
CA THR A 21 -2.20 38.06 30.93
C THR A 21 -3.15 37.14 30.16
N ASP A 22 -4.44 37.45 30.23
CA ASP A 22 -5.47 36.71 29.48
C ASP A 22 -5.40 37.08 27.99
N TYR A 23 -4.74 36.22 27.21
CA TYR A 23 -4.59 36.40 25.76
C TYR A 23 -5.85 36.07 24.97
N SER A 24 -6.93 35.57 25.58
CA SER A 24 -8.17 35.21 24.88
C SER A 24 -8.86 36.38 24.18
N ARG A 25 -8.59 37.60 24.64
CA ARG A 25 -9.15 38.86 24.08
C ARG A 25 -8.30 39.47 22.97
N TYR A 26 -7.12 38.95 22.71
CA TYR A 26 -6.24 39.52 21.66
C TYR A 26 -6.58 38.98 20.28
N ARG A 27 -6.75 39.88 19.34
CA ARG A 27 -6.97 39.55 17.94
C ARG A 27 -5.64 39.19 17.29
N ILE A 28 -5.50 37.95 16.87
CA ILE A 28 -4.32 37.47 16.13
C ILE A 28 -4.33 38.13 14.74
N VAL A 29 -3.36 38.97 14.45
CA VAL A 29 -3.16 39.57 13.13
C VAL A 29 -2.01 38.83 12.45
N PRO A 30 -2.22 38.23 11.26
CA PRO A 30 -1.15 37.53 10.56
C PRO A 30 -0.03 38.51 10.18
N ALA A 31 1.21 38.03 10.29
CA ALA A 31 2.40 38.80 9.92
C ALA A 31 2.34 39.20 8.45
N ARG A 32 2.57 40.49 8.17
CA ARG A 32 2.65 41.00 6.80
C ARG A 32 4.02 40.64 6.22
N HIS A 33 4.03 40.01 5.07
CA HIS A 33 5.24 39.63 4.34
C HIS A 33 5.43 40.54 3.12
N PRO A 34 5.98 41.74 3.26
CA PRO A 34 6.11 42.70 2.15
C PRO A 34 6.94 42.16 0.99
N GLY A 35 7.96 41.34 1.27
CA GLY A 35 8.75 40.65 0.23
C GLY A 35 7.93 39.69 -0.64
N ARG A 36 6.95 38.97 -0.05
CA ARG A 36 6.04 38.13 -0.85
C ARG A 36 5.11 38.93 -1.74
N ALA A 37 4.60 40.06 -1.22
CA ALA A 37 3.77 40.97 -2.01
C ALA A 37 4.56 41.60 -3.16
N ALA A 38 5.77 42.09 -2.90
CA ALA A 38 6.67 42.61 -3.94
C ALA A 38 7.01 41.58 -5.00
N GLY A 39 7.34 40.33 -4.60
CA GLY A 39 7.58 39.21 -5.53
C GLY A 39 6.35 38.88 -6.39
N THR A 40 5.14 38.91 -5.81
CA THR A 40 3.89 38.68 -6.54
C THR A 40 3.63 39.78 -7.56
N ILE A 41 3.83 41.06 -7.17
CA ILE A 41 3.67 42.22 -8.07
C ILE A 41 4.70 42.13 -9.21
N PHE A 42 5.96 41.83 -8.90
CA PHE A 42 7.00 41.67 -9.93
C PHE A 42 6.65 40.54 -10.92
N ALA A 43 6.23 39.36 -10.43
CA ALA A 43 5.79 38.27 -11.29
C ALA A 43 4.59 38.67 -12.17
N ALA A 44 3.61 39.39 -11.59
CA ALA A 44 2.45 39.87 -12.34
C ALA A 44 2.84 40.88 -13.43
N LEU A 45 3.80 41.76 -13.16
CA LEU A 45 4.34 42.73 -14.14
C LEU A 45 5.06 42.00 -15.28
N VAL A 46 5.91 41.01 -14.98
CA VAL A 46 6.60 40.21 -16.00
C VAL A 46 5.58 39.49 -16.87
N ILE A 47 4.58 38.83 -16.28
CA ILE A 47 3.50 38.19 -17.03
C ILE A 47 2.75 39.19 -17.91
N ALA A 48 2.41 40.34 -17.38
CA ALA A 48 1.70 41.40 -18.13
C ALA A 48 2.52 41.91 -19.32
N ILE A 49 3.83 42.11 -19.15
CA ILE A 49 4.74 42.50 -20.25
C ILE A 49 4.82 41.44 -21.34
N VAL A 50 4.96 40.15 -20.93
CA VAL A 50 4.98 39.03 -21.88
C VAL A 50 3.67 38.94 -22.65
N LEU A 51 2.52 38.99 -21.97
CA LEU A 51 1.20 38.98 -22.61
C LEU A 51 1.02 40.18 -23.54
N TYR A 52 1.35 41.38 -23.09
CA TYR A 52 1.29 42.60 -23.92
C TYR A 52 2.12 42.42 -25.20
N SER A 53 3.39 42.01 -25.07
CA SER A 53 4.27 41.74 -26.22
C SER A 53 3.69 40.69 -27.17
N THR A 54 3.10 39.60 -26.61
CA THR A 54 2.51 38.51 -27.42
C THR A 54 1.28 38.98 -28.21
N PHE A 55 0.41 39.79 -27.59
CA PHE A 55 -0.82 40.23 -28.26
C PHE A 55 -0.63 41.43 -29.21
N THR A 56 0.38 42.27 -28.96
CA THR A 56 0.61 43.50 -29.75
C THR A 56 1.60 43.30 -30.90
N ASN A 57 2.42 42.27 -30.86
CA ASN A 57 3.42 42.01 -31.93
C ASN A 57 2.75 41.36 -33.17
N PRO A 58 2.71 42.06 -34.33
CA PRO A 58 2.04 41.56 -35.53
C PRO A 58 2.63 40.26 -36.08
N ARG A 59 3.90 39.95 -35.73
CA ARG A 59 4.59 38.72 -36.21
C ARG A 59 4.01 37.44 -35.62
N TRP A 60 3.15 37.51 -34.59
CA TRP A 60 2.41 36.36 -34.08
C TRP A 60 1.30 35.89 -35.07
N GLY A 61 0.87 36.72 -36.01
CA GLY A 61 -0.08 36.35 -37.05
C GLY A 61 -1.42 35.83 -36.54
N TRP A 62 -2.03 36.56 -35.55
CA TRP A 62 -3.28 36.10 -34.93
C TRP A 62 -4.43 35.85 -35.90
N GLY A 63 -4.47 36.55 -37.06
CA GLY A 63 -5.45 36.30 -38.13
C GLY A 63 -5.28 34.92 -38.73
N VAL A 64 -4.03 34.54 -39.09
CA VAL A 64 -3.69 33.22 -39.65
C VAL A 64 -3.94 32.14 -38.58
N PHE A 65 -3.59 32.40 -37.32
CA PHE A 65 -3.90 31.47 -36.22
C PHE A 65 -5.40 31.16 -36.15
N ALA A 66 -6.26 32.19 -36.19
CA ALA A 66 -7.72 32.02 -36.09
C ALA A 66 -8.30 31.25 -37.28
N GLU A 67 -7.78 31.52 -38.50
CA GLU A 67 -8.18 30.84 -39.74
C GLU A 67 -7.90 29.33 -39.65
N TRP A 68 -6.69 28.95 -39.20
CA TRP A 68 -6.26 27.56 -39.21
C TRP A 68 -6.63 26.77 -37.94
N PHE A 69 -7.01 27.43 -36.84
CA PHE A 69 -7.24 26.77 -35.57
C PHE A 69 -8.34 25.69 -35.64
N PHE A 70 -9.42 25.95 -36.38
CA PHE A 70 -10.51 25.02 -36.61
C PHE A 70 -10.55 24.49 -38.04
N ALA A 71 -9.49 24.67 -38.83
CA ALA A 71 -9.44 24.16 -40.21
C ALA A 71 -9.55 22.63 -40.22
N GLU A 72 -10.31 22.08 -41.17
CA GLU A 72 -10.57 20.65 -41.29
C GLU A 72 -9.29 19.79 -41.26
N PRO A 73 -8.19 20.10 -42.00
CA PRO A 73 -6.97 19.30 -41.97
C PRO A 73 -6.37 19.22 -40.55
N VAL A 74 -6.41 20.32 -39.78
CA VAL A 74 -5.89 20.38 -38.43
C VAL A 74 -6.74 19.53 -37.46
N LEU A 75 -8.06 19.59 -37.59
CA LEU A 75 -8.98 18.79 -36.75
C LEU A 75 -8.87 17.29 -37.10
N VAL A 76 -8.69 16.93 -38.35
CA VAL A 76 -8.43 15.54 -38.75
C VAL A 76 -7.08 15.06 -38.17
N GLY A 77 -6.03 15.88 -38.26
CA GLY A 77 -4.74 15.60 -37.62
C GLY A 77 -4.86 15.44 -36.11
N LEU A 78 -5.60 16.32 -35.45
CA LEU A 78 -5.92 16.23 -34.00
C LEU A 78 -6.64 14.91 -33.65
N GLY A 79 -7.65 14.53 -34.46
CA GLY A 79 -8.37 13.26 -34.28
C GLY A 79 -7.43 12.04 -34.35
N ARG A 80 -6.47 12.04 -35.30
CA ARG A 80 -5.46 10.97 -35.41
C ARG A 80 -4.49 10.94 -34.21
N THR A 81 -4.06 12.10 -33.73
CA THR A 81 -3.25 12.21 -32.50
C THR A 81 -3.97 11.62 -31.30
N LEU A 82 -5.25 11.96 -31.11
CA LEU A 82 -6.08 11.42 -30.04
C LEU A 82 -6.30 9.90 -30.17
N LEU A 83 -6.57 9.44 -31.39
CA LEU A 83 -6.74 8.00 -31.67
C LEU A 83 -5.47 7.21 -31.36
N LEU A 84 -4.31 7.66 -31.84
CA LEU A 84 -3.03 7.02 -31.55
C LEU A 84 -2.73 7.02 -30.04
N THR A 85 -2.97 8.14 -29.37
CA THR A 85 -2.80 8.24 -27.92
C THR A 85 -3.69 7.23 -27.19
N ALA A 86 -4.97 7.16 -27.54
CA ALA A 86 -5.92 6.26 -26.89
C ALA A 86 -5.56 4.79 -27.14
N LEU A 87 -5.30 4.42 -28.38
CA LEU A 87 -4.94 3.05 -28.75
C LEU A 87 -3.64 2.62 -28.07
N ALA A 88 -2.58 3.44 -28.14
CA ALA A 88 -1.29 3.10 -27.53
C ALA A 88 -1.35 3.13 -25.99
N ALA A 89 -2.13 4.03 -25.38
CA ALA A 89 -2.33 4.06 -23.93
C ALA A 89 -3.01 2.79 -23.44
N VAL A 90 -4.08 2.35 -24.10
CA VAL A 90 -4.80 1.14 -23.70
C VAL A 90 -3.95 -0.12 -23.90
N SER A 91 -3.44 -0.33 -25.13
CA SER A 91 -2.64 -1.52 -25.46
C SER A 91 -1.33 -1.56 -24.69
N GLY A 92 -0.63 -0.42 -24.54
CA GLY A 92 0.59 -0.29 -23.75
C GLY A 92 0.37 -0.53 -22.28
N SER A 93 -0.76 -0.06 -21.70
CA SER A 93 -1.09 -0.33 -20.30
C SER A 93 -1.42 -1.80 -20.06
N ILE A 94 -2.15 -2.46 -20.96
CA ILE A 94 -2.46 -3.89 -20.87
C ILE A 94 -1.16 -4.71 -20.94
N LEU A 95 -0.35 -4.48 -21.98
CA LEU A 95 0.92 -5.19 -22.16
C LEU A 95 1.90 -4.89 -21.00
N GLY A 96 2.00 -3.63 -20.58
CA GLY A 96 2.84 -3.23 -19.46
C GLY A 96 2.42 -3.88 -18.14
N THR A 97 1.11 -4.01 -17.88
CA THR A 97 0.62 -4.73 -16.71
C THR A 97 1.00 -6.22 -16.77
N ALA A 98 0.84 -6.86 -17.93
CA ALA A 98 1.25 -8.26 -18.11
C ALA A 98 2.76 -8.46 -17.87
N LEU A 99 3.59 -7.54 -18.41
CA LEU A 99 5.04 -7.53 -18.19
C LEU A 99 5.41 -7.32 -16.72
N ALA A 100 4.73 -6.40 -16.02
CA ALA A 100 4.94 -6.18 -14.59
C ALA A 100 4.64 -7.45 -13.78
N LEU A 101 3.53 -8.11 -14.07
CA LEU A 101 3.16 -9.37 -13.40
C LEU A 101 4.16 -10.49 -13.72
N ALA A 102 4.63 -10.59 -14.96
CA ALA A 102 5.70 -11.52 -15.34
C ALA A 102 7.00 -11.22 -14.58
N ARG A 103 7.34 -9.95 -14.40
CA ARG A 103 8.54 -9.46 -13.70
C ARG A 103 8.53 -9.80 -12.21
N VAL A 104 7.36 -9.77 -11.56
CA VAL A 104 7.17 -10.09 -10.14
C VAL A 104 6.92 -11.59 -9.92
N SER A 105 6.76 -12.36 -10.98
CA SER A 105 6.48 -13.79 -10.88
C SER A 105 7.65 -14.57 -10.28
N LYS A 106 7.35 -15.73 -9.67
CA LYS A 106 8.38 -16.66 -9.16
C LYS A 106 9.12 -17.42 -10.26
N SER A 107 8.68 -17.33 -11.52
CA SER A 107 9.36 -17.97 -12.64
C SER A 107 10.58 -17.16 -13.06
N PRO A 108 11.82 -17.69 -12.95
CA PRO A 108 13.02 -16.95 -13.31
C PRO A 108 13.06 -16.64 -14.81
N LEU A 109 12.50 -17.51 -15.65
CA LEU A 109 12.43 -17.30 -17.10
C LEU A 109 11.53 -16.11 -17.44
N LEU A 110 10.29 -16.07 -16.92
CA LEU A 110 9.37 -14.95 -17.17
C LEU A 110 9.92 -13.64 -16.64
N ALA A 111 10.52 -13.66 -15.45
CA ALA A 111 11.12 -12.47 -14.85
C ALA A 111 12.30 -11.93 -15.69
N SER A 112 13.17 -12.82 -16.20
CA SER A 112 14.33 -12.45 -17.03
C SER A 112 13.91 -11.93 -18.40
N LEU A 113 12.96 -12.59 -19.07
CA LEU A 113 12.45 -12.14 -20.37
C LEU A 113 11.76 -10.78 -20.28
N SER A 114 10.92 -10.59 -19.25
CA SER A 114 10.28 -9.30 -18.98
C SER A 114 11.31 -8.20 -18.69
N TRP A 115 12.36 -8.52 -17.90
CA TRP A 115 13.44 -7.59 -17.62
C TRP A 115 14.17 -7.17 -18.89
N GLY A 116 14.55 -8.12 -19.74
CA GLY A 116 15.25 -7.86 -20.99
C GLY A 116 14.42 -6.98 -21.93
N TYR A 117 13.13 -7.28 -22.07
CA TYR A 117 12.20 -6.46 -22.85
C TYR A 117 12.12 -5.02 -22.34
N ILE A 118 11.88 -4.84 -21.04
CA ILE A 118 11.76 -3.51 -20.42
C ILE A 118 13.07 -2.73 -20.56
N TRP A 119 14.21 -3.36 -20.28
CA TRP A 119 15.52 -2.74 -20.43
C TRP A 119 15.77 -2.28 -21.87
N LEU A 120 15.52 -3.16 -22.85
CA LEU A 120 15.75 -2.88 -24.26
C LEU A 120 14.91 -1.68 -24.74
N LEU A 121 13.60 -1.73 -24.52
CA LEU A 121 12.70 -0.71 -25.08
C LEU A 121 12.79 0.65 -24.35
N ARG A 122 13.21 0.67 -23.09
CA ARG A 122 13.52 1.93 -22.39
C ARG A 122 14.85 2.54 -22.79
N SER A 123 15.77 1.74 -23.34
CA SER A 123 17.10 2.21 -23.75
C SER A 123 17.10 2.75 -25.18
N ILE A 124 16.13 2.37 -26.04
CA ILE A 124 16.06 2.80 -27.41
C ILE A 124 15.33 4.16 -27.50
N PRO A 125 15.92 5.20 -28.12
CA PRO A 125 15.20 6.45 -28.39
C PRO A 125 13.95 6.20 -29.25
N MET A 126 12.84 6.85 -28.92
CA MET A 126 11.54 6.65 -29.57
C MET A 126 11.61 6.82 -31.09
N ILE A 127 12.31 7.86 -31.54
CA ILE A 127 12.46 8.13 -32.98
C ILE A 127 13.16 6.98 -33.73
N VAL A 128 14.18 6.36 -33.09
CA VAL A 128 14.91 5.23 -33.67
C VAL A 128 14.00 4.01 -33.74
N LEU A 129 13.24 3.73 -32.68
CA LEU A 129 12.28 2.62 -32.64
C LEU A 129 11.25 2.74 -33.74
N LEU A 130 10.67 3.93 -33.95
CA LEU A 130 9.69 4.20 -35.00
C LEU A 130 10.27 3.96 -36.39
N LEU A 131 11.48 4.49 -36.66
CA LEU A 131 12.16 4.31 -37.94
C LEU A 131 12.49 2.84 -38.21
N VAL A 132 12.99 2.10 -37.23
CA VAL A 132 13.29 0.67 -37.35
C VAL A 132 12.02 -0.10 -37.72
N LEU A 133 10.92 0.13 -36.99
CA LEU A 133 9.66 -0.55 -37.25
C LEU A 133 9.08 -0.24 -38.64
N ASN A 134 9.12 1.03 -39.04
CA ASN A 134 8.61 1.45 -40.36
C ASN A 134 9.43 0.88 -41.52
N ASN A 135 10.72 0.66 -41.28
CA ASN A 135 11.65 0.16 -42.31
C ASN A 135 11.93 -1.36 -42.16
N LEU A 136 11.17 -2.07 -41.34
CA LEU A 136 11.38 -3.51 -41.12
C LEU A 136 11.22 -4.34 -42.40
N GLY A 137 10.43 -3.84 -43.37
CA GLY A 137 10.26 -4.45 -44.68
C GLY A 137 11.53 -4.54 -45.55
N TYR A 138 12.58 -3.74 -45.23
CA TYR A 138 13.89 -3.90 -45.87
C TYR A 138 14.66 -5.11 -45.39
N LEU A 139 14.39 -5.56 -44.14
CA LEU A 139 15.03 -6.74 -43.53
C LEU A 139 14.22 -8.02 -43.82
N TYR A 140 12.91 -7.90 -43.78
CA TYR A 140 11.97 -9.02 -43.93
C TYR A 140 10.91 -8.62 -44.97
N GLU A 141 10.99 -9.16 -46.18
CA GLU A 141 10.03 -8.86 -47.26
C GLU A 141 8.61 -9.29 -46.88
N THR A 142 8.49 -10.47 -46.26
CA THR A 142 7.22 -11.01 -45.75
C THR A 142 7.34 -11.43 -44.29
N ILE A 143 6.24 -11.32 -43.57
CA ILE A 143 6.09 -11.90 -42.24
C ILE A 143 5.22 -13.14 -42.38
N SER A 144 5.84 -14.31 -42.23
CA SER A 144 5.18 -15.61 -42.34
C SER A 144 5.13 -16.28 -40.96
N ILE A 145 3.97 -16.82 -40.60
CA ILE A 145 3.79 -17.67 -39.41
C ILE A 145 3.37 -19.05 -39.92
N GLY A 146 4.23 -20.04 -39.72
CA GLY A 146 3.99 -21.43 -40.05
C GLY A 146 3.93 -22.34 -38.83
N VAL A 147 3.48 -23.57 -39.00
CA VAL A 147 3.55 -24.58 -37.96
C VAL A 147 5.01 -25.06 -37.87
N PRO A 148 5.67 -24.95 -36.72
CA PRO A 148 7.06 -25.39 -36.57
C PRO A 148 7.26 -26.82 -37.04
N PHE A 149 8.35 -27.02 -37.82
CA PHE A 149 8.74 -28.32 -38.38
C PHE A 149 7.80 -28.88 -39.49
N THR A 150 6.94 -28.03 -40.12
CA THR A 150 6.08 -28.41 -41.25
C THR A 150 6.09 -27.31 -42.30
N ASP A 151 5.83 -27.68 -43.57
CA ASP A 151 5.74 -26.71 -44.67
C ASP A 151 4.40 -25.93 -44.72
N LYS A 152 3.58 -26.06 -43.68
CA LYS A 152 2.28 -25.38 -43.61
C LYS A 152 2.45 -23.95 -43.13
N VAL A 153 2.29 -22.98 -44.01
CA VAL A 153 2.23 -21.56 -43.71
C VAL A 153 0.77 -21.21 -43.38
N LEU A 154 0.53 -20.67 -42.18
CA LEU A 154 -0.79 -20.23 -41.72
C LEU A 154 -1.08 -18.79 -42.07
N PHE A 155 -0.03 -17.97 -42.16
CA PHE A 155 -0.08 -16.54 -42.43
C PHE A 155 1.17 -16.14 -43.18
N ASP A 156 1.01 -15.46 -44.31
CA ASP A 156 2.12 -14.90 -45.09
C ASP A 156 1.66 -13.59 -45.73
N TYR A 157 2.25 -12.49 -45.27
CA TYR A 157 1.88 -11.16 -45.73
C TYR A 157 3.11 -10.28 -45.96
N PRO A 158 3.10 -9.43 -47.00
CA PRO A 158 4.15 -8.45 -47.20
C PRO A 158 4.29 -7.50 -46.02
N THR A 159 5.50 -7.38 -45.50
CA THR A 159 5.79 -6.57 -44.31
C THR A 159 5.37 -5.11 -44.48
N THR A 160 5.53 -4.55 -45.67
CA THR A 160 5.16 -3.17 -46.00
C THR A 160 3.64 -2.93 -45.97
N GLN A 161 2.83 -3.96 -46.26
CA GLN A 161 1.37 -3.87 -46.14
C GLN A 161 0.89 -4.01 -44.72
N LEU A 162 1.58 -4.85 -43.92
CA LEU A 162 1.26 -5.05 -42.52
C LEU A 162 1.71 -3.86 -41.65
N LEU A 163 2.94 -3.39 -41.85
CA LEU A 163 3.52 -2.27 -41.14
C LEU A 163 3.38 -0.96 -41.96
N THR A 164 2.13 -0.54 -42.17
CA THR A 164 1.86 0.81 -42.65
C THR A 164 2.42 1.86 -41.69
N PRO A 165 2.65 3.13 -42.10
CA PRO A 165 3.10 4.19 -41.19
C PRO A 165 2.25 4.33 -39.90
N PHE A 166 0.93 4.10 -40.03
CA PHE A 166 0.04 4.10 -38.85
C PHE A 166 0.28 2.88 -37.95
N ALA A 167 0.41 1.69 -38.53
CA ALA A 167 0.67 0.46 -37.75
C ALA A 167 2.06 0.51 -37.08
N ALA A 168 3.08 1.01 -37.77
CA ALA A 168 4.42 1.20 -37.21
C ALA A 168 4.41 2.23 -36.05
N ALA A 169 3.68 3.33 -36.23
CA ALA A 169 3.48 4.34 -35.17
C ALA A 169 2.77 3.75 -33.97
N PHE A 170 1.64 3.08 -34.18
CA PHE A 170 0.86 2.44 -33.14
C PHE A 170 1.69 1.39 -32.37
N LEU A 171 2.39 0.52 -33.09
CA LEU A 171 3.23 -0.52 -32.49
C LEU A 171 4.39 0.08 -31.69
N GLY A 172 5.11 1.05 -32.26
CA GLY A 172 6.24 1.71 -31.59
C GLY A 172 5.83 2.44 -30.32
N LEU A 173 4.72 3.20 -30.38
CA LEU A 173 4.14 3.86 -29.21
C LEU A 173 3.70 2.84 -28.15
N THR A 174 3.04 1.76 -28.56
CA THR A 174 2.58 0.69 -27.63
C THR A 174 3.74 -0.02 -26.95
N LEU A 175 4.75 -0.44 -27.70
CA LEU A 175 5.93 -1.13 -27.16
C LEU A 175 6.69 -0.26 -26.17
N ASN A 176 6.93 1.00 -26.52
CA ASN A 176 7.59 1.96 -25.65
C ASN A 176 6.76 2.21 -24.38
N GLN A 177 5.47 2.55 -24.55
CA GLN A 177 4.55 2.77 -23.43
C GLN A 177 4.47 1.58 -22.47
N SER A 178 4.43 0.36 -23.01
CA SER A 178 4.35 -0.85 -22.20
C SER A 178 5.56 -1.06 -21.29
N ALA A 179 6.75 -0.70 -21.75
CA ALA A 179 7.98 -0.82 -20.97
C ALA A 179 8.02 0.16 -19.79
N PHE A 180 7.59 1.42 -20.00
CA PHE A 180 7.48 2.41 -18.93
C PHE A 180 6.36 2.06 -17.96
N PHE A 181 5.20 1.68 -18.48
CA PHE A 181 4.04 1.33 -17.65
C PHE A 181 4.27 0.07 -16.81
N ALA A 182 5.05 -0.90 -17.33
CA ALA A 182 5.44 -2.10 -16.56
C ALA A 182 6.20 -1.75 -15.30
N GLU A 183 7.15 -0.82 -15.35
CA GLU A 183 7.89 -0.38 -14.16
C GLU A 183 7.01 0.40 -13.18
N ILE A 184 6.06 1.21 -13.68
CA ILE A 184 5.09 1.91 -12.84
C ILE A 184 4.24 0.92 -12.06
N VAL A 185 3.68 -0.09 -12.74
CA VAL A 185 2.85 -1.13 -12.12
C VAL A 185 3.67 -1.96 -11.13
N ARG A 186 4.90 -2.36 -11.51
CA ARG A 186 5.81 -3.09 -10.62
C ARG A 186 6.13 -2.30 -9.36
N GLY A 187 6.49 -1.02 -9.51
CA GLY A 187 6.75 -0.12 -8.39
C GLY A 187 5.54 0.04 -7.47
N GLY A 188 4.34 0.17 -8.04
CA GLY A 188 3.09 0.24 -7.29
C GLY A 188 2.78 -1.04 -6.52
N ILE A 189 3.01 -2.21 -7.09
CA ILE A 189 2.84 -3.49 -6.40
C ILE A 189 3.83 -3.61 -5.23
N LEU A 190 5.09 -3.27 -5.44
CA LEU A 190 6.15 -3.33 -4.43
C LEU A 190 6.03 -2.25 -3.34
N SER A 191 5.26 -1.20 -3.56
CA SER A 191 5.01 -0.16 -2.56
C SER A 191 4.03 -0.58 -1.46
N VAL A 192 3.33 -1.71 -1.64
CA VAL A 192 2.43 -2.25 -0.63
C VAL A 192 3.26 -2.94 0.44
N ASP A 193 3.05 -2.54 1.70
CA ASP A 193 3.76 -3.08 2.84
C ASP A 193 3.56 -4.60 2.96
N GLN A 194 4.65 -5.34 3.23
CA GLN A 194 4.63 -6.81 3.35
C GLN A 194 3.74 -7.28 4.51
N GLY A 195 3.66 -6.50 5.60
CA GLY A 195 2.77 -6.79 6.72
C GLY A 195 1.30 -6.88 6.32
N GLN A 196 0.88 -6.13 5.27
CA GLN A 196 -0.47 -6.23 4.71
C GLN A 196 -0.73 -7.59 4.07
N LEU A 197 0.27 -8.14 3.37
CA LEU A 197 0.19 -9.47 2.75
C LEU A 197 0.18 -10.56 3.83
N GLU A 198 1.00 -10.41 4.86
CA GLU A 198 1.05 -11.34 5.98
C GLU A 198 -0.27 -11.35 6.77
N ALA A 199 -0.83 -10.16 7.05
CA ALA A 199 -2.13 -10.04 7.69
C ALA A 199 -3.24 -10.68 6.85
N ALA A 200 -3.25 -10.45 5.54
CA ALA A 200 -4.22 -11.07 4.64
C ALA A 200 -4.05 -12.60 4.57
N ALA A 201 -2.80 -13.09 4.60
CA ALA A 201 -2.50 -14.52 4.61
C ALA A 201 -2.88 -15.18 5.95
N SER A 202 -2.66 -14.52 7.09
CA SER A 202 -3.05 -15.02 8.42
C SER A 202 -4.56 -15.15 8.57
N LEU A 203 -5.32 -14.26 7.91
CA LEU A 203 -6.78 -14.31 7.84
C LEU A 203 -7.32 -15.37 6.85
N GLY A 204 -6.46 -16.19 6.22
CA GLY A 204 -6.87 -17.25 5.30
C GLY A 204 -7.32 -16.76 3.91
N LEU A 205 -7.07 -15.50 3.54
CA LEU A 205 -7.40 -14.98 2.21
C LEU A 205 -6.55 -15.67 1.13
N SER A 206 -7.19 -16.18 0.06
CA SER A 206 -6.49 -16.76 -1.08
C SER A 206 -5.64 -15.72 -1.81
N ARG A 207 -4.56 -16.12 -2.50
CA ARG A 207 -3.66 -15.21 -3.25
C ARG A 207 -4.40 -14.31 -4.21
N ARG A 208 -5.44 -14.83 -4.89
CA ARG A 208 -6.28 -14.02 -5.76
C ARG A 208 -7.02 -12.92 -4.98
N ARG A 209 -7.60 -13.26 -3.82
CA ARG A 209 -8.29 -12.29 -2.97
C ARG A 209 -7.31 -11.28 -2.38
N GLN A 210 -6.13 -11.72 -1.95
CA GLN A 210 -5.05 -10.83 -1.50
C GLN A 210 -4.68 -9.82 -2.60
N ALA A 211 -4.45 -10.30 -3.85
CA ALA A 211 -4.10 -9.46 -4.98
C ALA A 211 -5.19 -8.41 -5.29
N PHE A 212 -6.45 -8.82 -5.42
CA PHE A 212 -7.52 -7.92 -5.86
C PHE A 212 -8.14 -7.06 -4.76
N ARG A 213 -8.16 -7.54 -3.50
CA ARG A 213 -8.82 -6.82 -2.41
C ARG A 213 -7.87 -6.05 -1.51
N ILE A 214 -6.61 -6.47 -1.42
CA ILE A 214 -5.64 -5.86 -0.51
C ILE A 214 -4.55 -5.13 -1.30
N VAL A 215 -3.86 -5.82 -2.23
CA VAL A 215 -2.73 -5.24 -2.96
C VAL A 215 -3.20 -4.23 -4.00
N LEU A 216 -4.09 -4.62 -4.90
CA LEU A 216 -4.51 -3.77 -6.02
C LEU A 216 -5.09 -2.42 -5.59
N PRO A 217 -6.03 -2.32 -4.62
CA PRO A 217 -6.57 -1.03 -4.19
C PRO A 217 -5.49 -0.10 -3.60
N GLN A 218 -4.49 -0.65 -2.93
CA GLN A 218 -3.38 0.11 -2.37
C GLN A 218 -2.36 0.49 -3.46
N ALA A 219 -1.95 -0.46 -4.31
CA ALA A 219 -1.04 -0.24 -5.43
C ALA A 219 -1.58 0.81 -6.42
N MET A 220 -2.88 0.80 -6.69
CA MET A 220 -3.52 1.77 -7.60
C MET A 220 -3.34 3.23 -7.15
N ARG A 221 -3.18 3.48 -5.86
CA ARG A 221 -2.89 4.84 -5.34
C ARG A 221 -1.54 5.36 -5.82
N SER A 222 -0.58 4.47 -6.01
CA SER A 222 0.77 4.76 -6.52
C SER A 222 0.82 4.71 -8.05
N ILE A 223 0.12 3.73 -8.65
CA ILE A 223 0.11 3.47 -10.09
C ILE A 223 -0.61 4.59 -10.85
N LEU A 224 -1.80 5.00 -10.39
CA LEU A 224 -2.65 5.91 -11.14
C LEU A 224 -2.01 7.29 -11.39
N PRO A 225 -1.46 8.00 -10.38
CA PRO A 225 -0.85 9.30 -10.61
C PRO A 225 0.29 9.23 -11.63
N THR A 226 1.20 8.27 -11.43
CA THR A 226 2.37 8.08 -12.29
C THR A 226 1.97 7.57 -13.67
N GLY A 227 1.02 6.64 -13.75
CA GLY A 227 0.50 6.09 -15.01
C GLY A 227 -0.21 7.15 -15.85
N PHE A 228 -1.00 8.04 -15.25
CA PHE A 228 -1.60 9.16 -15.99
C PHE A 228 -0.56 10.17 -16.46
N ASN A 229 0.46 10.47 -15.67
CA ASN A 229 1.58 11.31 -16.13
C ASN A 229 2.27 10.68 -17.36
N GLU A 230 2.41 9.35 -17.38
CA GLU A 230 2.97 8.64 -18.52
C GLU A 230 2.06 8.72 -19.77
N ILE A 231 0.74 8.61 -19.60
CA ILE A 231 -0.24 8.80 -20.70
C ILE A 231 -0.19 10.25 -21.24
N ILE A 232 -0.04 11.24 -20.36
CA ILE A 232 0.17 12.63 -20.76
C ILE A 232 1.49 12.78 -21.54
N GLY A 233 2.55 12.10 -21.11
CA GLY A 233 3.82 12.00 -21.83
C GLY A 233 3.65 11.37 -23.21
N LEU A 234 2.92 10.25 -23.29
CA LEU A 234 2.61 9.56 -24.54
C LEU A 234 1.89 10.47 -25.54
N ALA A 235 0.89 11.24 -25.09
CA ALA A 235 0.18 12.18 -25.96
C ALA A 235 1.10 13.24 -26.58
N LYS A 236 2.14 13.69 -25.86
CA LYS A 236 3.19 14.55 -26.43
C LYS A 236 4.09 13.79 -27.42
N SER A 237 4.42 12.55 -27.07
CA SER A 237 5.31 11.70 -27.87
C SER A 237 4.72 11.33 -29.25
N THR A 238 3.40 11.43 -29.43
CA THR A 238 2.77 11.27 -30.74
C THR A 238 3.30 12.27 -31.77
N SER A 239 3.76 13.46 -31.35
CA SER A 239 4.39 14.42 -32.26
C SER A 239 5.65 13.89 -32.92
N VAL A 240 6.40 12.96 -32.28
CA VAL A 240 7.62 12.35 -32.85
C VAL A 240 7.28 11.46 -34.06
N VAL A 241 6.02 11.02 -34.16
CA VAL A 241 5.55 10.19 -35.28
C VAL A 241 5.62 10.92 -36.65
N TYR A 242 5.78 12.26 -36.62
CA TYR A 242 5.97 13.05 -37.84
C TYR A 242 7.07 12.51 -38.77
N VAL A 243 8.08 11.82 -38.17
CA VAL A 243 9.19 11.20 -38.92
C VAL A 243 8.73 10.12 -39.90
N LEU A 244 7.58 9.50 -39.64
CA LEU A 244 6.96 8.51 -40.53
C LEU A 244 6.05 9.13 -41.60
N ALA A 245 6.05 10.45 -41.74
CA ALA A 245 5.16 11.21 -42.59
C ALA A 245 3.66 10.93 -42.37
N LEU A 246 3.30 10.49 -41.16
CA LEU A 246 1.91 10.24 -40.82
C LEU A 246 1.21 11.58 -40.52
N PRO A 247 0.08 11.91 -41.17
CA PRO A 247 -0.61 13.17 -41.01
C PRO A 247 -1.42 13.22 -39.69
N GLU A 248 -0.72 13.21 -38.55
CA GLU A 248 -1.19 13.59 -37.23
C GLU A 248 -1.11 15.13 -37.06
N LEU A 249 -1.45 15.66 -35.90
CA LEU A 249 -1.55 17.10 -35.66
C LEU A 249 -0.28 17.87 -36.05
N PHE A 250 0.89 17.45 -35.54
CA PHE A 250 2.14 18.18 -35.71
C PHE A 250 2.62 18.11 -37.19
N TYR A 251 2.60 16.92 -37.79
CA TYR A 251 2.97 16.75 -39.19
C TYR A 251 2.04 17.52 -40.12
N THR A 252 0.73 17.51 -39.88
CA THR A 252 -0.25 18.28 -40.68
C THR A 252 0.07 19.76 -40.64
N VAL A 253 0.28 20.32 -39.46
CA VAL A 253 0.68 21.72 -39.27
C VAL A 253 2.02 22.00 -39.99
N GLN A 254 2.98 21.07 -39.90
CA GLN A 254 4.27 21.20 -40.57
C GLN A 254 4.15 21.26 -42.10
N VAL A 255 3.31 20.43 -42.68
CA VAL A 255 3.06 20.44 -44.13
C VAL A 255 2.44 21.77 -44.59
N ILE A 256 1.51 22.32 -43.79
CA ILE A 256 0.84 23.58 -44.11
C ILE A 256 1.84 24.74 -44.05
N TYR A 257 2.62 24.88 -42.94
CA TYR A 257 3.54 26.02 -42.82
C TYR A 257 4.71 25.97 -43.81
N ARG A 258 5.08 24.80 -44.31
CA ARG A 258 6.08 24.66 -45.40
C ARG A 258 5.55 25.14 -46.73
N ARG A 259 4.22 25.20 -46.91
CA ARG A 259 3.58 25.67 -48.16
C ARG A 259 3.31 27.16 -48.15
N ASN A 260 2.80 27.68 -47.01
CA ASN A 260 2.40 29.09 -46.90
C ASN A 260 3.43 29.98 -46.20
N LEU A 261 4.53 29.39 -45.68
CA LEU A 261 5.62 30.04 -44.93
C LEU A 261 5.19 30.72 -43.61
N GLU A 262 3.97 30.47 -43.15
CA GLU A 262 3.40 31.00 -41.89
C GLU A 262 3.76 30.11 -40.68
N VAL A 263 5.07 30.06 -40.37
CA VAL A 263 5.63 29.10 -39.41
C VAL A 263 5.11 29.35 -37.98
N ILE A 264 5.22 30.58 -37.48
CA ILE A 264 4.89 30.91 -36.07
C ILE A 264 3.39 30.74 -35.76
N PRO A 265 2.47 31.31 -36.58
CA PRO A 265 1.04 31.14 -36.33
C PRO A 265 0.60 29.68 -36.28
N LEU A 266 1.10 28.87 -37.20
CA LEU A 266 0.73 27.46 -37.33
C LEU A 266 1.35 26.60 -36.21
N LEU A 267 2.59 26.86 -35.78
CA LEU A 267 3.15 26.22 -34.59
C LEU A 267 2.36 26.57 -33.34
N MET A 268 1.82 27.80 -33.23
CA MET A 268 0.91 28.17 -32.15
C MET A 268 -0.38 27.38 -32.17
N VAL A 269 -0.96 27.12 -33.36
CA VAL A 269 -2.14 26.25 -33.51
C VAL A 269 -1.87 24.87 -32.90
N ALA A 270 -0.75 24.23 -33.27
CA ALA A 270 -0.36 22.95 -32.70
C ALA A 270 -0.16 23.05 -31.16
N THR A 271 0.57 24.09 -30.72
CA THR A 271 0.85 24.30 -29.29
C THR A 271 -0.43 24.45 -28.46
N VAL A 272 -1.37 25.26 -28.93
CA VAL A 272 -2.63 25.47 -28.19
C VAL A 272 -3.46 24.18 -28.16
N TRP A 273 -3.55 23.42 -29.24
CA TRP A 273 -4.23 22.12 -29.24
C TRP A 273 -3.56 21.12 -28.29
N TYR A 274 -2.22 21.03 -28.26
CA TYR A 274 -1.53 20.20 -27.25
C TYR A 274 -1.82 20.67 -25.82
N LEU A 275 -1.85 21.99 -25.56
CA LEU A 275 -2.24 22.53 -24.25
C LEU A 275 -3.67 22.13 -23.87
N VAL A 276 -4.62 22.16 -24.81
CA VAL A 276 -5.99 21.71 -24.58
C VAL A 276 -6.01 20.23 -24.23
N ILE A 277 -5.33 19.36 -25.01
CA ILE A 277 -5.24 17.92 -24.71
C ILE A 277 -4.65 17.69 -23.32
N MET A 278 -3.52 18.33 -22.99
CA MET A 278 -2.86 18.19 -21.70
C MET A 278 -3.74 18.64 -20.55
N THR A 279 -4.47 19.76 -20.73
CA THR A 279 -5.39 20.29 -19.72
C THR A 279 -6.54 19.32 -19.45
N VAL A 280 -7.16 18.78 -20.48
CA VAL A 280 -8.24 17.78 -20.37
C VAL A 280 -7.74 16.53 -19.66
N LEU A 281 -6.59 15.99 -20.06
CA LEU A 281 -5.99 14.80 -19.43
C LEU A 281 -5.61 15.07 -17.96
N SER A 282 -5.06 16.25 -17.64
CA SER A 282 -4.71 16.62 -16.27
C SER A 282 -5.94 16.79 -15.38
N ILE A 283 -7.04 17.32 -15.92
CA ILE A 283 -8.31 17.38 -15.20
C ILE A 283 -8.84 15.96 -14.93
N ALA A 284 -8.84 15.08 -15.93
CA ALA A 284 -9.25 13.68 -15.77
C ALA A 284 -8.39 12.98 -14.72
N GLN A 285 -7.06 13.15 -14.77
CA GLN A 285 -6.11 12.65 -13.79
C GLN A 285 -6.50 13.07 -12.37
N HIS A 286 -6.75 14.37 -12.15
CA HIS A 286 -7.09 14.90 -10.84
C HIS A 286 -8.36 14.25 -10.23
N TYR A 287 -9.40 14.04 -11.05
CA TYR A 287 -10.62 13.38 -10.58
C TYR A 287 -10.40 11.92 -10.22
N ILE A 288 -9.61 11.19 -11.01
CA ILE A 288 -9.31 9.77 -10.79
C ILE A 288 -8.43 9.61 -9.54
N GLU A 289 -7.39 10.43 -9.39
CA GLU A 289 -6.54 10.44 -8.19
C GLU A 289 -7.37 10.69 -6.92
N ARG A 290 -8.30 11.63 -6.96
CA ARG A 290 -9.19 11.93 -5.84
C ARG A 290 -10.10 10.76 -5.49
N TYR A 291 -10.58 10.03 -6.46
CA TYR A 291 -11.42 8.84 -6.23
C TYR A 291 -10.65 7.73 -5.49
N PHE A 292 -9.41 7.46 -5.90
CA PHE A 292 -8.58 6.41 -5.32
C PHE A 292 -7.79 6.84 -4.07
N SER A 293 -7.63 8.13 -3.80
CA SER A 293 -6.98 8.65 -2.59
C SER A 293 -7.85 8.59 -1.34
N LYS A 294 -9.12 8.18 -1.46
CA LYS A 294 -10.00 8.00 -0.29
C LYS A 294 -9.33 7.06 0.70
N GLY A 295 -9.22 7.50 1.94
CA GLY A 295 -8.56 6.72 2.99
C GLY A 295 -7.02 6.91 3.09
N ALA A 296 -6.30 7.59 2.17
CA ALA A 296 -4.84 7.75 2.21
C ALA A 296 -4.34 9.11 2.71
N VAL A 297 -5.07 10.19 2.50
CA VAL A 297 -4.62 11.55 2.85
C VAL A 297 -5.54 12.17 3.90
N ARG A 298 -4.94 12.75 4.95
CA ARG A 298 -5.68 13.40 6.07
C ARG A 298 -6.46 14.63 5.61
N ASN A 299 -5.94 15.35 4.60
CA ASN A 299 -6.60 16.48 3.94
C ASN A 299 -6.40 16.34 2.42
N PRO A 300 -7.45 16.06 1.63
CA PRO A 300 -7.33 16.07 0.18
C PRO A 300 -6.95 17.47 -0.29
N THR A 301 -5.97 17.56 -1.17
CA THR A 301 -5.56 18.82 -1.82
C THR A 301 -6.79 19.52 -2.39
N PRO A 302 -7.04 20.80 -2.05
CA PRO A 302 -8.19 21.51 -2.59
C PRO A 302 -8.03 21.68 -4.10
N LEU A 303 -9.13 21.54 -4.85
CA LEU A 303 -9.16 21.87 -6.28
C LEU A 303 -8.62 23.29 -6.49
N PRO A 304 -7.76 23.53 -7.49
CA PRO A 304 -7.18 24.85 -7.76
C PRO A 304 -8.25 25.95 -7.93
N PHE A 305 -9.46 25.62 -8.38
CA PHE A 305 -10.59 26.55 -8.50
C PHE A 305 -11.49 26.63 -7.27
N ARG A 306 -11.33 25.77 -6.25
CA ARG A 306 -12.19 25.79 -5.06
C ARG A 306 -11.92 26.97 -4.13
N ALA A 307 -10.73 27.57 -4.21
CA ALA A 307 -10.41 28.80 -3.48
C ALA A 307 -11.31 29.98 -3.93
N PHE A 308 -11.71 30.00 -5.21
CA PHE A 308 -12.61 31.01 -5.76
C PHE A 308 -14.06 30.79 -5.29
N PHE A 309 -14.53 29.56 -5.15
CA PHE A 309 -15.90 29.23 -4.71
C PHE A 309 -16.07 29.13 -3.19
N ARG A 310 -14.99 29.11 -2.39
CA ARG A 310 -15.03 28.98 -0.93
C ARG A 310 -15.65 30.21 -0.20
N ARG A 311 -15.91 31.27 -0.91
CA ARG A 311 -16.53 32.49 -0.37
C ARG A 311 -18.03 32.33 -0.08
N PHE A 312 -18.66 31.23 -0.50
CA PHE A 312 -20.13 31.04 -0.41
C PHE A 312 -20.58 29.85 0.48
N HIS A 313 -19.68 29.14 1.14
CA HIS A 313 -20.09 28.07 2.06
C HIS A 313 -19.55 28.32 3.47
N ARG A 314 -20.45 28.61 4.40
CA ARG A 314 -20.17 28.63 5.84
C ARG A 314 -19.93 27.21 6.34
N PRO A 315 -18.86 26.94 7.15
CA PRO A 315 -18.69 25.64 7.79
C PRO A 315 -19.72 25.49 8.93
N LEU A 316 -20.35 24.34 8.99
CA LEU A 316 -21.09 23.90 10.18
C LEU A 316 -20.11 23.67 11.33
N PRO A 317 -20.47 24.06 12.57
CA PRO A 317 -19.60 23.87 13.72
C PRO A 317 -19.44 22.38 14.04
N ALA A 318 -18.19 21.94 14.27
CA ALA A 318 -17.88 20.61 14.77
C ALA A 318 -18.35 20.53 16.22
N THR A 319 -19.28 19.64 16.51
CA THR A 319 -19.63 19.26 17.88
C THR A 319 -18.50 18.41 18.46
N ALA A 320 -17.77 19.00 19.40
CA ALA A 320 -16.84 18.30 20.25
C ALA A 320 -17.64 17.69 21.42
N ASP A 321 -18.00 16.43 21.33
CA ASP A 321 -18.49 15.67 22.47
C ASP A 321 -17.34 14.80 23.00
N GLY A 322 -16.67 15.35 23.99
CA GLY A 322 -15.81 14.59 24.89
C GLY A 322 -16.68 13.89 25.94
N ARG A 323 -17.01 12.65 25.71
CA ARG A 323 -17.50 11.74 26.77
C ARG A 323 -16.48 10.65 27.01
N SER A 324 -15.97 10.61 28.21
CA SER A 324 -15.08 9.58 28.75
C SER A 324 -15.76 8.20 28.78
N ASP A 325 -15.09 7.22 28.19
CA ASP A 325 -15.53 5.84 27.94
C ASP A 325 -15.47 4.94 29.19
N THR A 326 -16.11 5.32 30.29
CA THR A 326 -16.22 4.44 31.48
C THR A 326 -17.37 3.41 31.42
N GLY A 327 -18.17 3.43 30.34
CA GLY A 327 -19.31 2.49 30.16
C GLY A 327 -19.00 1.20 29.40
N ALA A 328 -17.87 1.09 28.71
CA ALA A 328 -17.56 -0.03 27.81
C ALA A 328 -17.21 -1.33 28.54
N LEU A 329 -16.65 -1.26 29.73
CA LEU A 329 -16.28 -2.44 30.55
C LEU A 329 -17.49 -3.22 31.10
N ALA A 330 -18.68 -2.61 31.18
CA ALA A 330 -19.88 -3.29 31.64
C ALA A 330 -20.54 -4.20 30.60
N ALA A 331 -20.30 -3.95 29.29
CA ALA A 331 -20.89 -4.71 28.18
C ALA A 331 -20.24 -6.09 27.95
N PHE A 332 -19.06 -6.32 28.51
CA PHE A 332 -18.31 -7.58 28.36
C PHE A 332 -18.99 -8.79 29.05
N ARG A 333 -19.91 -8.55 29.98
CA ARG A 333 -20.47 -9.59 30.85
C ARG A 333 -21.67 -10.38 30.30
N SER A 334 -22.25 -10.02 29.14
CA SER A 334 -23.56 -10.57 28.76
C SER A 334 -23.58 -11.54 27.57
N VAL A 335 -22.45 -11.91 26.95
CA VAL A 335 -22.49 -12.82 25.79
C VAL A 335 -21.70 -14.10 26.06
N THR A 336 -22.44 -15.13 26.46
CA THR A 336 -21.95 -16.46 26.91
C THR A 336 -21.47 -17.37 25.76
N ASP A 337 -21.59 -16.97 24.49
CA ASP A 337 -21.43 -17.87 23.33
C ASP A 337 -20.09 -17.81 22.59
N LEU A 338 -19.06 -17.12 23.11
CA LEU A 338 -17.69 -17.19 22.57
C LEU A 338 -16.80 -18.21 23.30
N ARG A 339 -17.34 -19.20 23.96
CA ARG A 339 -16.56 -20.34 24.42
C ARG A 339 -16.15 -21.21 23.24
N ALA A 340 -15.24 -20.68 22.38
CA ALA A 340 -14.44 -21.55 21.55
C ALA A 340 -13.63 -22.42 22.52
N LYS A 341 -13.80 -23.76 22.47
CA LYS A 341 -12.86 -24.64 23.17
C LYS A 341 -11.49 -24.34 22.59
N GLY A 342 -10.59 -23.81 23.41
CA GLY A 342 -9.22 -23.54 23.00
C GLY A 342 -8.58 -24.78 22.38
N GLY A 343 -7.71 -24.62 21.41
CA GLY A 343 -6.97 -25.73 20.79
C GLY A 343 -5.60 -25.91 21.44
N ALA A 344 -5.21 -27.14 21.73
CA ALA A 344 -3.86 -27.43 22.20
C ALA A 344 -2.85 -27.25 21.07
N VAL A 345 -1.72 -26.58 21.33
CA VAL A 345 -0.62 -26.41 20.37
C VAL A 345 0.55 -27.28 20.78
N ARG A 346 1.01 -28.17 19.91
CA ARG A 346 2.20 -29.00 20.12
C ARG A 346 3.24 -28.69 19.06
N ILE A 347 4.44 -28.42 19.50
CA ILE A 347 5.61 -28.08 18.70
C ILE A 347 6.65 -29.17 18.96
N HIS A 348 7.10 -29.85 17.90
CA HIS A 348 8.01 -30.98 18.00
C HIS A 348 9.27 -30.73 17.17
N GLY A 349 10.40 -30.47 17.82
CA GLY A 349 11.73 -30.44 17.23
C GLY A 349 11.88 -29.47 16.08
N ILE A 350 11.19 -28.30 16.10
CA ILE A 350 11.24 -27.39 14.97
C ILE A 350 12.56 -26.63 14.91
N SER A 351 13.13 -26.58 13.71
CA SER A 351 14.28 -25.72 13.42
C SER A 351 14.00 -24.83 12.21
N LYS A 352 14.60 -23.63 12.21
CA LYS A 352 14.49 -22.66 11.12
C LYS A 352 15.76 -21.88 10.95
N SER A 353 16.22 -21.78 9.69
CA SER A 353 17.39 -20.99 9.31
C SER A 353 17.03 -19.97 8.22
N PHE A 354 17.67 -18.83 8.24
CA PHE A 354 17.67 -17.83 7.18
C PHE A 354 19.10 -17.67 6.64
N GLY A 355 19.37 -18.31 5.52
CA GLY A 355 20.74 -18.45 5.01
C GLY A 355 21.60 -19.21 6.01
N ALA A 356 22.69 -18.62 6.49
CA ALA A 356 23.59 -19.24 7.46
C ALA A 356 23.13 -19.06 8.93
N LEU A 357 22.15 -18.22 9.18
CA LEU A 357 21.69 -17.91 10.54
C LEU A 357 20.56 -18.86 10.97
N LYS A 358 20.84 -19.71 11.97
CA LYS A 358 19.82 -20.56 12.61
C LYS A 358 19.06 -19.73 13.65
N VAL A 359 17.77 -19.52 13.42
CA VAL A 359 16.91 -18.64 14.25
C VAL A 359 16.06 -19.44 15.23
N LEU A 360 15.65 -20.65 14.87
CA LEU A 360 15.04 -21.64 15.78
C LEU A 360 15.85 -22.90 15.69
N ASP A 361 16.14 -23.49 16.84
CA ASP A 361 16.96 -24.70 16.95
C ASP A 361 16.34 -25.70 17.92
N ASP A 362 15.77 -26.75 17.37
CA ASP A 362 15.18 -27.89 18.09
C ASP A 362 14.18 -27.46 19.19
N ILE A 363 13.21 -26.62 18.79
CA ILE A 363 12.18 -26.10 19.70
C ILE A 363 11.14 -27.19 19.98
N GLU A 364 10.96 -27.52 21.25
CA GLU A 364 9.92 -28.43 21.72
C GLU A 364 9.06 -27.73 22.79
N LEU A 365 7.74 -27.62 22.54
CA LEU A 365 6.77 -26.99 23.43
C LEU A 365 5.40 -27.65 23.35
N ASN A 366 4.74 -27.75 24.51
CA ASN A 366 3.34 -28.19 24.58
C ASN A 366 2.52 -27.13 25.31
N LEU A 367 1.58 -26.51 24.58
CA LEU A 367 0.71 -25.44 25.08
C LEU A 367 -0.70 -26.03 25.24
N PRO A 368 -1.19 -26.18 26.47
CA PRO A 368 -2.51 -26.78 26.71
C PRO A 368 -3.65 -25.98 26.13
N ALA A 369 -4.75 -26.64 25.78
CA ALA A 369 -5.97 -25.98 25.32
C ALA A 369 -6.53 -25.04 26.38
N GLY A 370 -6.87 -23.80 25.98
CA GLY A 370 -7.43 -22.78 26.87
C GLY A 370 -6.41 -22.11 27.80
N SER A 371 -5.12 -22.45 27.71
CA SER A 371 -4.07 -21.81 28.51
C SER A 371 -3.53 -20.53 27.88
N VAL A 372 -2.97 -19.67 28.73
CA VAL A 372 -2.24 -18.46 28.34
C VAL A 372 -0.75 -18.69 28.55
N THR A 373 0.00 -18.69 27.45
CA THR A 373 1.46 -18.81 27.49
C THR A 373 2.11 -17.50 27.09
N ALA A 374 2.94 -16.94 27.98
CA ALA A 374 3.78 -15.79 27.66
C ALA A 374 5.18 -16.24 27.21
N ILE A 375 5.66 -15.73 26.09
CA ILE A 375 7.02 -15.97 25.60
C ILE A 375 7.83 -14.69 25.82
N ILE A 376 8.91 -14.80 26.59
CA ILE A 376 9.80 -13.71 26.94
C ILE A 376 11.24 -14.01 26.48
N GLY A 377 12.07 -12.99 26.37
CA GLY A 377 13.48 -13.14 26.01
C GLY A 377 14.03 -11.94 25.25
N PRO A 378 15.36 -11.86 25.03
CA PRO A 378 16.00 -10.75 24.33
C PRO A 378 15.52 -10.61 22.89
N SER A 379 15.70 -9.42 22.29
CA SER A 379 15.43 -9.20 20.87
C SER A 379 16.31 -10.11 20.03
N GLY A 380 15.75 -10.65 18.93
CA GLY A 380 16.45 -11.59 18.05
C GLY A 380 16.52 -13.03 18.56
N SER A 381 15.86 -13.40 19.68
CA SER A 381 15.86 -14.79 20.19
C SER A 381 14.95 -15.78 19.45
N GLY A 382 14.24 -15.33 18.39
CA GLY A 382 13.39 -16.18 17.55
C GLY A 382 11.90 -16.17 17.93
N LYS A 383 11.44 -15.40 18.91
CA LYS A 383 10.05 -15.38 19.42
C LYS A 383 9.00 -15.12 18.32
N SER A 384 9.16 -14.05 17.55
CA SER A 384 8.23 -13.72 16.45
C SER A 384 8.28 -14.76 15.33
N THR A 385 9.45 -15.34 15.05
CA THR A 385 9.61 -16.42 14.08
C THR A 385 8.86 -17.67 14.54
N LEU A 386 8.87 -17.98 15.86
CA LEU A 386 8.10 -19.08 16.43
C LEU A 386 6.59 -18.85 16.26
N LEU A 387 6.08 -17.66 16.57
CA LEU A 387 4.66 -17.35 16.35
C LEU A 387 4.28 -17.49 14.86
N ARG A 388 5.13 -16.98 13.97
CA ARG A 388 4.92 -17.08 12.53
C ARG A 388 4.96 -18.53 12.02
N ALA A 389 5.75 -19.39 12.66
CA ALA A 389 5.76 -20.82 12.37
C ALA A 389 4.47 -21.50 12.84
N ILE A 390 3.93 -21.15 14.01
CA ILE A 390 2.65 -21.69 14.52
C ILE A 390 1.50 -21.37 13.54
N ASN A 391 1.46 -20.17 12.96
CA ASN A 391 0.46 -19.79 11.94
C ASN A 391 0.88 -20.17 10.51
N HIS A 392 2.00 -20.89 10.35
CA HIS A 392 2.55 -21.29 9.05
C HIS A 392 2.75 -20.12 8.06
N LEU A 393 2.93 -18.89 8.58
CA LEU A 393 3.40 -17.76 7.80
C LEU A 393 4.88 -17.95 7.43
N GLU A 394 5.63 -18.61 8.34
CA GLU A 394 7.00 -19.05 8.13
C GLU A 394 7.05 -20.59 8.11
N ARG A 395 7.74 -21.15 7.11
CA ARG A 395 7.94 -22.60 7.01
C ARG A 395 9.13 -23.01 7.84
N VAL A 396 8.99 -24.07 8.62
CA VAL A 396 10.11 -24.67 9.35
C VAL A 396 10.95 -25.54 8.42
N ASP A 397 12.22 -25.70 8.73
CA ASP A 397 13.15 -26.53 7.95
C ASP A 397 13.11 -28.00 8.42
N SER A 398 12.83 -28.22 9.72
CA SER A 398 12.63 -29.55 10.31
C SER A 398 11.61 -29.50 11.44
N GLY A 399 11.12 -30.66 11.86
CA GLY A 399 10.09 -30.78 12.88
C GLY A 399 8.68 -30.48 12.36
N PHE A 400 7.71 -30.41 13.26
CA PHE A 400 6.32 -30.13 12.91
C PHE A 400 5.55 -29.45 14.05
N ILE A 401 4.46 -28.78 13.68
CA ILE A 401 3.54 -28.12 14.61
C ILE A 401 2.16 -28.70 14.38
N SER A 402 1.43 -28.96 15.47
CA SER A 402 0.02 -29.34 15.42
C SER A 402 -0.83 -28.47 16.29
N VAL A 403 -2.06 -28.20 15.85
CA VAL A 403 -3.10 -27.50 16.62
C VAL A 403 -4.29 -28.44 16.71
N ASP A 404 -4.70 -28.77 17.93
CA ASP A 404 -5.79 -29.70 18.19
C ASP A 404 -5.58 -31.09 17.54
N GLY A 405 -4.32 -31.53 17.47
CA GLY A 405 -3.93 -32.78 16.82
C GLY A 405 -3.81 -32.71 15.29
N GLU A 406 -4.23 -31.63 14.65
CA GLU A 406 -4.05 -31.42 13.21
C GLU A 406 -2.71 -30.74 12.89
N LEU A 407 -1.94 -31.34 11.99
CA LEU A 407 -0.66 -30.78 11.56
C LEU A 407 -0.85 -29.47 10.78
N VAL A 408 -0.11 -28.44 11.15
CA VAL A 408 -0.13 -27.15 10.47
C VAL A 408 0.78 -27.23 9.23
N GLY A 409 0.21 -27.01 8.04
CA GLY A 409 0.95 -27.02 6.78
C GLY A 409 1.21 -28.41 6.18
N TYR A 410 0.99 -29.50 6.91
CA TYR A 410 1.30 -30.86 6.45
C TYR A 410 0.15 -31.84 6.67
N THR A 411 0.19 -32.95 5.94
CA THR A 411 -0.62 -34.14 6.19
C THR A 411 0.29 -35.35 6.28
N GLN A 412 0.02 -36.25 7.23
CA GLN A 412 0.79 -37.46 7.42
C GLN A 412 0.20 -38.62 6.58
N ARG A 413 1.04 -39.36 5.87
CA ARG A 413 0.68 -40.62 5.21
C ARG A 413 1.78 -41.64 5.50
N GLY A 414 1.49 -42.61 6.37
CA GLY A 414 2.50 -43.49 6.92
C GLY A 414 3.55 -42.72 7.73
N GLU A 415 4.82 -42.90 7.41
CA GLU A 415 5.95 -42.21 8.05
C GLU A 415 6.37 -40.91 7.33
N VAL A 416 5.64 -40.47 6.29
CA VAL A 416 6.02 -39.31 5.47
C VAL A 416 5.03 -38.18 5.67
N LEU A 417 5.57 -36.94 5.86
CA LEU A 417 4.82 -35.71 5.89
C LEU A 417 4.78 -35.09 4.49
N TYR A 418 3.58 -34.89 3.97
CA TYR A 418 3.34 -34.21 2.70
C TYR A 418 2.85 -32.79 2.94
N GLU A 419 3.42 -31.82 2.24
CA GLU A 419 2.94 -30.44 2.30
C GLU A 419 1.49 -30.36 1.77
N LEU A 420 0.63 -29.67 2.51
CA LEU A 420 -0.75 -29.42 2.11
C LEU A 420 -0.81 -28.45 0.93
N LYS A 421 -1.87 -28.58 0.13
CA LYS A 421 -2.19 -27.56 -0.87
C LYS A 421 -2.50 -26.22 -0.20
N GLU A 422 -2.18 -25.12 -0.84
CA GLU A 422 -2.39 -23.77 -0.32
C GLU A 422 -3.83 -23.55 0.21
N LYS A 423 -4.84 -24.07 -0.49
CA LYS A 423 -6.25 -23.99 -0.07
C LYS A 423 -6.50 -24.61 1.32
N ASP A 424 -5.85 -25.73 1.61
CA ASP A 424 -6.03 -26.45 2.87
C ASP A 424 -5.24 -25.77 4.00
N ILE A 425 -4.06 -25.22 3.70
CA ILE A 425 -3.29 -24.39 4.63
C ILE A 425 -4.11 -23.16 5.04
N LEU A 426 -4.70 -22.45 4.07
CA LEU A 426 -5.52 -21.28 4.34
C LEU A 426 -6.75 -21.60 5.21
N LYS A 427 -7.36 -22.77 5.01
CA LYS A 427 -8.46 -23.23 5.85
C LYS A 427 -8.01 -23.46 7.30
N ARG A 428 -6.84 -24.06 7.52
CA ARG A 428 -6.30 -24.30 8.88
C ARG A 428 -5.89 -23.00 9.57
N ARG A 429 -5.41 -22.00 8.84
CA ARG A 429 -5.08 -20.68 9.39
C ARG A 429 -6.28 -19.97 10.01
N THR A 430 -7.51 -20.27 9.57
CA THR A 430 -8.70 -19.64 10.17
C THR A 430 -8.93 -20.04 11.63
N ASP A 431 -8.34 -21.14 12.08
CA ASP A 431 -8.40 -21.58 13.47
C ASP A 431 -7.28 -20.99 14.33
N ILE A 432 -6.35 -20.25 13.71
CA ILE A 432 -5.21 -19.59 14.37
C ILE A 432 -5.23 -18.10 14.05
N GLY A 433 -5.78 -17.30 14.95
CA GLY A 433 -5.76 -15.84 14.81
C GLY A 433 -4.37 -15.27 15.11
N MET A 434 -4.00 -14.17 14.48
CA MET A 434 -2.73 -13.47 14.76
C MET A 434 -2.92 -11.97 14.83
N VAL A 435 -2.37 -11.39 15.89
CA VAL A 435 -2.30 -9.95 16.14
C VAL A 435 -0.84 -9.53 16.02
N PHE A 436 -0.55 -8.64 15.08
CA PHE A 436 0.80 -8.21 14.74
C PHE A 436 1.23 -6.98 15.54
N GLN A 437 2.52 -6.81 15.72
CA GLN A 437 3.14 -5.66 16.38
C GLN A 437 2.75 -4.32 15.74
N ASN A 438 2.73 -4.25 14.41
CA ASN A 438 2.39 -3.04 13.64
C ASN A 438 0.91 -2.98 13.22
N PHE A 439 -0.01 -3.63 13.95
CA PHE A 439 -1.45 -3.69 13.72
C PHE A 439 -1.84 -4.31 12.36
N ASN A 440 -1.16 -3.97 11.28
CA ASN A 440 -1.36 -4.42 9.90
C ASN A 440 -2.82 -4.33 9.43
N LEU A 441 -3.53 -3.26 9.85
CA LEU A 441 -4.88 -2.97 9.38
C LEU A 441 -4.85 -2.56 7.91
N PHE A 442 -5.87 -2.94 7.16
CA PHE A 442 -5.99 -2.58 5.76
C PHE A 442 -6.37 -1.09 5.62
N PRO A 443 -5.46 -0.20 5.18
CA PRO A 443 -5.65 1.26 5.29
C PRO A 443 -6.70 1.81 4.32
N HIS A 444 -7.13 1.03 3.33
CA HIS A 444 -8.15 1.37 2.36
C HIS A 444 -9.55 0.94 2.79
N LEU A 445 -9.66 0.14 3.84
CA LEU A 445 -10.90 -0.33 4.43
C LEU A 445 -11.22 0.44 5.72
N THR A 446 -12.51 0.64 6.00
CA THR A 446 -12.98 1.15 7.29
C THR A 446 -12.71 0.15 8.40
N VAL A 447 -12.92 0.53 9.64
CA VAL A 447 -12.86 -0.37 10.82
C VAL A 447 -13.80 -1.55 10.64
N LEU A 448 -15.05 -1.30 10.27
CA LEU A 448 -16.03 -2.35 9.99
C LEU A 448 -15.55 -3.30 8.90
N GLU A 449 -15.13 -2.74 7.77
CA GLU A 449 -14.66 -3.54 6.62
C GLU A 449 -13.42 -4.37 6.95
N ASN A 450 -12.49 -3.86 7.77
CA ASN A 450 -11.35 -4.64 8.26
C ASN A 450 -11.78 -5.89 9.04
N ILE A 451 -12.86 -5.82 9.81
CA ILE A 451 -13.33 -6.93 10.64
C ILE A 451 -14.15 -7.93 9.83
N ILE A 452 -15.04 -7.47 8.94
CA ILE A 452 -15.96 -8.35 8.20
C ILE A 452 -15.34 -9.00 6.97
N GLU A 453 -14.19 -8.51 6.46
CA GLU A 453 -13.59 -8.99 5.21
C GLU A 453 -13.30 -10.50 5.26
N ALA A 454 -12.64 -10.98 6.31
CA ALA A 454 -12.30 -12.40 6.42
C ALA A 454 -13.53 -13.31 6.71
N PRO A 455 -14.44 -12.99 7.63
CA PRO A 455 -15.68 -13.74 7.81
C PRO A 455 -16.48 -13.96 6.52
N ILE A 456 -16.65 -12.91 5.71
CA ILE A 456 -17.37 -13.00 4.44
C ILE A 456 -16.56 -13.80 3.41
N GLN A 457 -15.28 -13.45 3.21
CA GLN A 457 -14.49 -14.00 2.11
C GLN A 457 -13.98 -15.43 2.36
N VAL A 458 -13.77 -15.79 3.61
CA VAL A 458 -13.12 -17.06 3.96
C VAL A 458 -14.11 -18.05 4.56
N ARG A 459 -14.95 -17.61 5.51
CA ARG A 459 -15.97 -18.47 6.12
C ARG A 459 -17.31 -18.48 5.38
N GLY A 460 -17.50 -17.55 4.43
CA GLY A 460 -18.74 -17.46 3.64
C GLY A 460 -19.96 -16.98 4.43
N LEU A 461 -19.73 -16.23 5.55
CA LEU A 461 -20.83 -15.64 6.30
C LEU A 461 -21.58 -14.62 5.43
N ASP A 462 -22.87 -14.52 5.67
CA ASP A 462 -23.67 -13.43 5.09
C ASP A 462 -23.17 -12.08 5.58
N ARG A 463 -23.33 -11.05 4.73
CA ARG A 463 -22.82 -9.72 5.03
C ARG A 463 -23.49 -9.10 6.27
N ASP A 464 -24.79 -9.28 6.40
CA ASP A 464 -25.53 -8.69 7.51
C ASP A 464 -25.20 -9.39 8.85
N GLU A 465 -25.05 -10.72 8.83
CA GLU A 465 -24.54 -11.48 9.98
C GLU A 465 -23.14 -11.04 10.39
N ALA A 466 -22.26 -10.85 9.41
CA ALA A 466 -20.89 -10.40 9.65
C ALA A 466 -20.87 -8.97 10.25
N ILE A 467 -21.75 -8.08 9.81
CA ILE A 467 -21.89 -6.71 10.36
C ILE A 467 -22.38 -6.75 11.80
N VAL A 468 -23.40 -7.54 12.10
CA VAL A 468 -23.90 -7.68 13.48
C VAL A 468 -22.79 -8.17 14.40
N PHE A 469 -22.10 -9.23 14.02
CA PHE A 469 -21.01 -9.79 14.80
C PHE A 469 -19.83 -8.81 14.96
N ALA A 470 -19.48 -8.06 13.90
CA ALA A 470 -18.42 -7.04 13.98
C ALA A 470 -18.79 -5.89 14.93
N ARG A 471 -20.07 -5.48 14.99
CA ARG A 471 -20.55 -4.48 15.95
C ARG A 471 -20.43 -4.97 17.39
N GLU A 472 -20.73 -6.23 17.65
CA GLU A 472 -20.54 -6.85 18.96
C GLU A 472 -19.05 -6.85 19.36
N LEU A 473 -18.15 -7.23 18.44
CA LEU A 473 -16.71 -7.20 18.69
C LEU A 473 -16.20 -5.79 18.96
N LEU A 474 -16.67 -4.79 18.18
CA LEU A 474 -16.30 -3.39 18.40
C LEU A 474 -16.80 -2.85 19.73
N ALA A 475 -18.00 -3.23 20.15
CA ALA A 475 -18.50 -2.87 21.47
C ALA A 475 -17.62 -3.45 22.59
N ARG A 476 -17.14 -4.69 22.44
CA ARG A 476 -16.25 -5.35 23.42
C ARG A 476 -14.89 -4.66 23.53
N VAL A 477 -14.34 -4.17 22.43
CA VAL A 477 -13.05 -3.45 22.45
C VAL A 477 -13.23 -1.94 22.67
N GLY A 478 -14.45 -1.45 22.99
CA GLY A 478 -14.73 -0.05 23.30
C GLY A 478 -14.63 0.90 22.10
N LEU A 479 -14.98 0.45 20.88
CA LEU A 479 -14.84 1.22 19.63
C LEU A 479 -16.12 1.26 18.79
N SER A 480 -17.30 1.21 19.43
CA SER A 480 -18.58 1.25 18.73
C SER A 480 -18.80 2.51 17.91
N ASP A 481 -18.22 3.64 18.33
CA ASP A 481 -18.32 4.95 17.66
C ASP A 481 -17.36 5.09 16.47
N LYS A 482 -16.41 4.18 16.28
CA LYS A 482 -15.37 4.22 15.25
C LYS A 482 -15.65 3.33 14.04
N ILE A 483 -16.83 2.79 13.91
CA ILE A 483 -17.21 1.78 12.91
C ILE A 483 -16.89 2.21 11.46
N ASP A 484 -17.13 3.48 11.12
CA ASP A 484 -16.90 4.05 9.77
C ASP A 484 -15.54 4.76 9.63
N ALA A 485 -14.73 4.76 10.70
CA ALA A 485 -13.41 5.38 10.68
C ALA A 485 -12.42 4.55 9.85
N TYR A 486 -11.44 5.20 9.25
CA TYR A 486 -10.30 4.53 8.61
C TYR A 486 -9.15 4.38 9.63
N PRO A 487 -8.27 3.37 9.48
CA PRO A 487 -7.17 3.10 10.42
C PRO A 487 -6.35 4.33 10.81
N ARG A 488 -6.04 5.22 9.86
CA ARG A 488 -5.27 6.46 10.10
C ARG A 488 -5.98 7.51 10.97
N GLN A 489 -7.28 7.37 11.19
CA GLN A 489 -8.08 8.27 12.03
C GLN A 489 -8.10 7.80 13.50
N LEU A 490 -7.48 6.65 13.77
CA LEU A 490 -7.42 6.00 15.07
C LEU A 490 -6.06 6.25 15.73
N SER A 491 -6.03 6.28 17.06
CA SER A 491 -4.79 6.19 17.85
C SER A 491 -4.16 4.79 17.70
N GLY A 492 -2.89 4.63 18.08
CA GLY A 492 -2.22 3.33 18.05
C GLY A 492 -2.96 2.26 18.86
N GLY A 493 -3.38 2.58 20.09
CA GLY A 493 -4.15 1.66 20.93
C GLY A 493 -5.51 1.30 20.34
N GLN A 494 -6.21 2.25 19.70
CA GLN A 494 -7.44 1.97 18.97
C GLN A 494 -7.19 1.06 17.76
N GLN A 495 -6.12 1.28 17.01
CA GLN A 495 -5.74 0.39 15.89
C GLN A 495 -5.46 -1.02 16.36
N GLN A 496 -4.74 -1.18 17.48
CA GLN A 496 -4.46 -2.50 18.06
C GLN A 496 -5.74 -3.21 18.51
N ARG A 497 -6.66 -2.50 19.15
CA ARG A 497 -7.97 -3.05 19.54
C ARG A 497 -8.80 -3.48 18.33
N VAL A 498 -8.75 -2.75 17.22
CA VAL A 498 -9.36 -3.18 15.94
C VAL A 498 -8.66 -4.42 15.37
N ALA A 499 -7.33 -4.51 15.46
CA ALA A 499 -6.58 -5.69 14.99
C ALA A 499 -6.95 -6.94 15.82
N ILE A 500 -7.15 -6.79 17.12
CA ILE A 500 -7.67 -7.85 18.00
C ILE A 500 -9.09 -8.26 17.58
N ALA A 501 -10.01 -7.30 17.39
CA ALA A 501 -11.37 -7.58 16.94
C ALA A 501 -11.40 -8.29 15.58
N ARG A 502 -10.53 -7.89 14.64
CA ARG A 502 -10.37 -8.54 13.33
C ARG A 502 -9.90 -10.00 13.48
N ALA A 503 -8.93 -10.28 14.34
CA ALA A 503 -8.45 -11.64 14.57
C ALA A 503 -9.55 -12.52 15.20
N LEU A 504 -10.33 -11.99 16.13
CA LEU A 504 -11.46 -12.67 16.79
C LEU A 504 -12.64 -12.94 15.85
N ALA A 505 -12.78 -12.16 14.78
CA ALA A 505 -13.91 -12.28 13.84
C ALA A 505 -13.97 -13.65 13.15
N LEU A 506 -12.85 -14.38 13.07
CA LEU A 506 -12.80 -15.75 12.57
C LEU A 506 -13.09 -16.81 13.65
N ARG A 507 -13.33 -16.43 14.91
CA ARG A 507 -13.53 -17.34 16.06
C ARG A 507 -12.42 -18.39 16.12
N PRO A 508 -11.13 -17.97 16.26
CA PRO A 508 -10.00 -18.88 16.27
C PRO A 508 -9.94 -19.71 17.54
N LYS A 509 -9.37 -20.92 17.48
CA LYS A 509 -9.08 -21.78 18.63
C LYS A 509 -7.83 -21.31 19.39
N VAL A 510 -6.88 -20.73 18.65
CA VAL A 510 -5.61 -20.22 19.17
C VAL A 510 -5.44 -18.78 18.68
N LEU A 511 -5.04 -17.89 19.57
CA LEU A 511 -4.78 -16.49 19.26
C LEU A 511 -3.33 -16.14 19.62
N LEU A 512 -2.58 -15.71 18.64
CA LEU A 512 -1.17 -15.36 18.71
C LEU A 512 -1.02 -13.83 18.79
N PHE A 513 -0.22 -13.34 19.74
CA PHE A 513 0.10 -11.93 19.89
C PHE A 513 1.60 -11.70 19.74
N ASP A 514 2.00 -10.95 18.74
CA ASP A 514 3.40 -10.60 18.52
C ASP A 514 3.65 -9.18 19.03
N GLU A 515 4.16 -9.05 20.24
CA GLU A 515 4.46 -7.78 20.92
C GLU A 515 3.34 -6.73 20.83
N PRO A 516 2.13 -7.02 21.35
CA PRO A 516 0.93 -6.22 21.07
C PRO A 516 0.96 -4.80 21.61
N THR A 517 1.96 -4.42 22.41
CA THR A 517 2.08 -3.10 23.06
C THR A 517 3.31 -2.31 22.60
N SER A 518 4.26 -2.92 21.90
CA SER A 518 5.56 -2.32 21.59
C SER A 518 5.50 -1.09 20.65
N ALA A 519 4.43 -0.98 19.84
CA ALA A 519 4.20 0.16 18.94
C ALA A 519 3.27 1.23 19.53
N LEU A 520 3.03 1.20 20.86
CA LEU A 520 2.09 2.08 21.55
C LEU A 520 2.79 3.06 22.49
N ASP A 521 2.17 4.24 22.65
CA ASP A 521 2.53 5.16 23.71
C ASP A 521 2.19 4.52 25.08
N PRO A 522 3.00 4.76 26.13
CA PRO A 522 2.80 4.14 27.45
C PRO A 522 1.40 4.34 28.06
N GLU A 523 0.76 5.47 27.77
CA GLU A 523 -0.60 5.78 28.24
C GLU A 523 -1.67 4.85 27.62
N LEU A 524 -1.41 4.29 26.43
CA LEU A 524 -2.36 3.44 25.70
C LEU A 524 -2.15 1.94 25.93
N VAL A 525 -1.03 1.55 26.56
CA VAL A 525 -0.67 0.15 26.82
C VAL A 525 -1.73 -0.52 27.70
N GLY A 526 -2.17 0.16 28.77
CA GLY A 526 -3.16 -0.37 29.71
C GLY A 526 -4.46 -0.82 29.06
N GLU A 527 -5.01 0.01 28.16
CA GLU A 527 -6.27 -0.29 27.47
C GLU A 527 -6.20 -1.57 26.61
N VAL A 528 -5.04 -1.82 25.97
CA VAL A 528 -4.83 -3.02 25.16
C VAL A 528 -4.62 -4.25 26.03
N LEU A 529 -3.84 -4.13 27.11
CA LEU A 529 -3.61 -5.22 28.04
C LEU A 529 -4.91 -5.66 28.75
N ASP A 530 -5.79 -4.73 29.07
CA ASP A 530 -7.09 -5.05 29.69
C ASP A 530 -7.99 -5.86 28.72
N VAL A 531 -7.99 -5.54 27.42
CA VAL A 531 -8.69 -6.36 26.42
C VAL A 531 -8.09 -7.77 26.36
N ILE A 532 -6.76 -7.93 26.41
CA ILE A 532 -6.12 -9.25 26.39
C ILE A 532 -6.42 -10.03 27.69
N LYS A 533 -6.46 -9.37 28.86
CA LYS A 533 -6.87 -9.99 30.13
C LYS A 533 -8.29 -10.56 30.07
N GLU A 534 -9.22 -9.80 29.48
CA GLU A 534 -10.59 -10.29 29.29
C GLU A 534 -10.66 -11.48 28.33
N LEU A 535 -9.85 -11.47 27.27
CA LEU A 535 -9.76 -12.61 26.34
C LEU A 535 -9.20 -13.86 27.00
N ALA A 536 -8.22 -13.74 27.90
CA ALA A 536 -7.67 -14.85 28.67
C ALA A 536 -8.76 -15.61 29.46
N ARG A 537 -9.80 -14.90 29.93
CA ARG A 537 -10.93 -15.49 30.66
C ARG A 537 -11.94 -16.22 29.79
N THR A 538 -11.87 -16.10 28.47
CA THR A 538 -12.83 -16.74 27.55
C THR A 538 -12.55 -18.23 27.29
N GLY A 539 -11.38 -18.74 27.68
CA GLY A 539 -10.94 -20.12 27.45
C GLY A 539 -10.34 -20.37 26.05
N THR A 540 -10.08 -19.32 25.29
CA THR A 540 -9.28 -19.37 24.05
C THR A 540 -7.81 -19.59 24.41
N THR A 541 -7.08 -20.41 23.65
CA THR A 541 -5.63 -20.57 23.88
C THR A 541 -4.91 -19.32 23.39
N LEU A 542 -4.13 -18.68 24.27
CA LEU A 542 -3.37 -17.47 23.96
C LEU A 542 -1.87 -17.75 24.00
N VAL A 543 -1.15 -17.30 22.99
CA VAL A 543 0.33 -17.31 22.95
C VAL A 543 0.79 -15.87 22.72
N ILE A 544 1.47 -15.29 23.71
CA ILE A 544 1.75 -13.87 23.76
C ILE A 544 3.26 -13.65 23.85
N VAL A 545 3.86 -13.10 22.82
CA VAL A 545 5.23 -12.55 22.91
C VAL A 545 5.12 -11.16 23.51
N THR A 546 5.81 -10.91 24.62
CA THR A 546 5.71 -9.63 25.31
C THR A 546 7.01 -9.27 26.04
N HIS A 547 7.24 -7.98 26.20
CA HIS A 547 8.24 -7.40 27.11
C HIS A 547 7.62 -6.90 28.43
N GLU A 548 6.30 -6.95 28.55
CA GLU A 548 5.55 -6.53 29.75
C GLU A 548 5.53 -7.66 30.79
N ILE A 549 6.60 -7.72 31.61
CA ILE A 549 6.75 -8.81 32.60
C ILE A 549 5.65 -8.76 33.67
N GLY A 550 5.22 -7.56 34.07
CA GLY A 550 4.10 -7.38 35.02
C GLY A 550 2.80 -8.00 34.51
N PHE A 551 2.49 -7.78 33.24
CA PHE A 551 1.34 -8.38 32.59
C PHE A 551 1.47 -9.91 32.47
N ALA A 552 2.63 -10.42 32.02
CA ALA A 552 2.88 -11.84 31.95
C ALA A 552 2.68 -12.54 33.32
N ARG A 553 3.12 -11.91 34.44
CA ARG A 553 2.92 -12.40 35.79
C ARG A 553 1.43 -12.53 36.16
N GLU A 554 0.61 -11.57 35.74
CA GLU A 554 -0.81 -11.50 36.11
C GLU A 554 -1.69 -12.47 35.28
N VAL A 555 -1.37 -12.68 34.04
CA VAL A 555 -2.29 -13.30 33.05
C VAL A 555 -1.84 -14.68 32.58
N ALA A 556 -0.54 -14.96 32.54
CA ALA A 556 -0.03 -16.20 31.99
C ALA A 556 -0.19 -17.39 32.96
N ASP A 557 -0.61 -18.55 32.44
CA ASP A 557 -0.54 -19.84 33.13
C ASP A 557 0.88 -20.42 33.05
N SER A 558 1.62 -20.11 31.99
CA SER A 558 3.01 -20.52 31.80
C SER A 558 3.84 -19.42 31.12
N ILE A 559 5.12 -19.34 31.51
CA ILE A 559 6.10 -18.47 30.87
C ILE A 559 7.18 -19.32 30.24
N VAL A 560 7.55 -18.99 29.01
CA VAL A 560 8.63 -19.60 28.23
C VAL A 560 9.72 -18.56 28.01
N PHE A 561 10.91 -18.80 28.49
CA PHE A 561 12.07 -17.96 28.22
C PHE A 561 12.86 -18.51 27.04
N MET A 562 13.04 -17.69 26.01
CA MET A 562 13.79 -18.02 24.79
C MET A 562 15.04 -17.17 24.64
N GLU A 563 16.16 -17.80 24.29
CA GLU A 563 17.41 -17.12 23.93
C GLU A 563 18.17 -17.92 22.88
N GLY A 564 18.77 -17.23 21.89
CA GLY A 564 19.63 -17.85 20.87
C GLY A 564 18.95 -18.93 20.04
N GLY A 565 17.64 -18.84 19.84
CA GLY A 565 16.87 -19.83 19.07
C GLY A 565 16.42 -21.06 19.86
N HIS A 566 16.67 -21.11 21.18
CA HIS A 566 16.30 -22.25 22.04
C HIS A 566 15.29 -21.83 23.11
N VAL A 567 14.50 -22.79 23.57
CA VAL A 567 13.75 -22.68 24.82
C VAL A 567 14.71 -23.00 25.98
N ILE A 568 15.04 -21.99 26.76
CA ILE A 568 15.99 -22.13 27.86
C ILE A 568 15.31 -22.65 29.12
N GLU A 569 14.12 -22.11 29.41
CA GLU A 569 13.36 -22.49 30.59
C GLU A 569 11.86 -22.24 30.35
N ALA A 570 11.01 -23.13 30.86
CA ALA A 570 9.56 -22.98 30.83
C ALA A 570 8.96 -23.43 32.14
N GLY A 571 7.95 -22.71 32.62
CA GLY A 571 7.31 -23.04 33.92
C GLY A 571 6.21 -22.05 34.30
N SER A 572 5.67 -22.17 35.48
CA SER A 572 4.69 -21.23 36.03
C SER A 572 5.30 -19.82 36.17
N PRO A 573 4.49 -18.74 36.15
CA PRO A 573 4.98 -17.39 36.37
C PRO A 573 5.78 -17.24 37.67
N THR A 574 5.33 -17.87 38.73
CA THR A 574 6.02 -17.85 40.02
C THR A 574 7.40 -18.49 39.94
N GLN A 575 7.51 -19.65 39.29
CA GLN A 575 8.79 -20.34 39.09
C GLN A 575 9.76 -19.51 38.27
N ILE A 576 9.35 -19.04 37.10
CA ILE A 576 10.24 -18.33 36.17
C ILE A 576 10.63 -16.96 36.70
N LEU A 577 9.69 -16.19 37.25
CA LEU A 577 9.96 -14.80 37.65
C LEU A 577 10.60 -14.64 39.02
N ASN A 578 10.35 -15.58 39.98
CA ASN A 578 10.84 -15.47 41.33
C ASN A 578 11.95 -16.49 41.65
N ASP A 579 11.93 -17.69 41.01
CA ASP A 579 12.83 -18.81 41.32
C ASP A 579 13.34 -19.50 40.04
N ALA A 580 13.82 -18.68 39.10
CA ALA A 580 14.39 -19.18 37.87
C ALA A 580 15.58 -20.12 38.14
N ARG A 581 15.57 -21.30 37.57
CA ARG A 581 16.64 -22.31 37.76
C ARG A 581 17.83 -22.02 36.87
N HIS A 582 17.59 -21.61 35.63
CA HIS A 582 18.66 -21.42 34.65
C HIS A 582 19.39 -20.07 34.87
N PRO A 583 20.74 -20.02 34.85
CA PRO A 583 21.50 -18.79 35.09
C PRO A 583 21.19 -17.67 34.07
N ARG A 584 20.92 -18.04 32.83
CA ARG A 584 20.60 -17.08 31.75
C ARG A 584 19.23 -16.42 31.99
N THR A 585 18.23 -17.18 32.48
CA THR A 585 16.91 -16.64 32.84
C THR A 585 17.06 -15.61 33.94
N ARG A 586 17.81 -15.93 34.99
CA ARG A 586 18.10 -15.00 36.10
C ARG A 586 18.80 -13.74 35.64
N ALA A 587 19.81 -13.88 34.79
CA ALA A 587 20.57 -12.74 34.26
C ALA A 587 19.72 -11.82 33.35
N PHE A 588 18.74 -12.38 32.63
CA PHE A 588 17.78 -11.60 31.84
C PHE A 588 16.81 -10.85 32.75
N LEU A 589 16.19 -11.54 33.70
CA LEU A 589 15.21 -10.95 34.60
C LEU A 589 15.80 -9.84 35.48
N ALA A 590 17.05 -9.98 35.94
CA ALA A 590 17.76 -8.96 36.72
C ALA A 590 18.02 -7.64 35.93
N LYS A 591 17.87 -7.66 34.59
CA LYS A 591 18.00 -6.46 33.75
C LYS A 591 16.66 -5.80 33.41
N VAL A 592 15.56 -6.54 33.56
CA VAL A 592 14.23 -6.12 33.13
C VAL A 592 13.29 -5.84 34.30
N LEU A 593 13.49 -6.50 35.45
CA LEU A 593 12.82 -6.22 36.74
C LEU A 593 13.67 -5.26 37.55
#